data_a123bf0d3acd71ee28a4fd864ced2936
#
_entry.id   a123bf0d3acd71ee28a4fd864ced2936
#
_cell.length_a   1.000
_cell.length_b   1.000
_cell.length_c   1.000
_cell.angle_alpha   90.00
_cell.angle_beta   90.00
_cell.angle_gamma   90.00
#
_symmetry.space_group_name_H-M   'P 1'
#
loop_
_entity.id
_entity.type
_entity.pdbx_description
1 polymer ?
#
loop_
_entity_poly.entity_id
_entity_poly.type
_entity_poly.pdbx_seq_one_letter_code
_entity_poly.pdbx_strand_id
1 'polypeptide(L)'
;MSYQLYRNTTLGHTLQESLDELIQYGQITPQLACKVLLQFDKSINQTLATRVKARLTFKAGKLNTYRFCDNVWTFMLNDVEFREVQEITKIDKVKIVACDGKNLADEGSSKK
;
A
#
# COMPACT_ATOMS: atom_id res chain seq x y z
N MET A 1 -0.45 14.06 6.15
CA MET A 1 -1.40 12.99 6.26
C MET A 1 -0.92 11.75 5.53
N SER A 2 -1.05 10.62 6.18
CA SER A 2 -0.64 9.38 5.56
C SER A 2 -1.83 8.61 5.05
N TYR A 3 -1.67 7.93 3.93
CA TYR A 3 -2.72 7.09 3.41
C TYR A 3 -2.67 5.73 4.07
N GLN A 4 -3.82 5.12 4.23
CA GLN A 4 -3.93 3.80 4.87
C GLN A 4 -3.98 2.70 3.82
N LEU A 5 -3.11 2.79 2.85
CA LEU A 5 -3.17 1.92 1.68
C LEU A 5 -2.71 0.49 1.96
N TYR A 6 -1.88 0.32 2.98
CA TYR A 6 -1.24 -0.98 3.21
C TYR A 6 -1.80 -1.72 4.40
N ARG A 7 -2.89 -1.22 4.98
CA ARG A 7 -3.51 -1.91 6.11
C ARG A 7 -4.17 -3.21 5.73
N ASN A 8 -4.57 -3.34 4.47
CA ASN A 8 -5.23 -4.55 4.01
C ASN A 8 -4.28 -5.58 3.47
N THR A 9 -2.99 -5.36 3.63
CA THR A 9 -2.01 -6.36 3.27
C THR A 9 -1.91 -7.40 4.38
N THR A 10 -1.23 -8.50 4.10
CA THR A 10 -1.00 -9.51 5.11
C THR A 10 -0.30 -8.92 6.32
N LEU A 11 0.70 -8.08 6.09
CA LEU A 11 1.42 -7.44 7.18
C LEU A 11 0.51 -6.54 7.99
N GLY A 12 -0.32 -5.75 7.32
CA GLY A 12 -1.25 -4.86 8.01
C GLY A 12 -2.27 -5.61 8.82
N HIS A 13 -2.83 -6.68 8.27
CA HIS A 13 -3.78 -7.50 9.01
C HIS A 13 -3.16 -8.15 10.23
N THR A 14 -1.94 -8.67 10.07
CA THR A 14 -1.25 -9.30 11.17
C THR A 14 -0.99 -8.31 12.30
N LEU A 15 -0.61 -7.10 11.94
CA LEU A 15 -0.39 -6.06 12.94
C LEU A 15 -1.69 -5.75 13.67
N GLN A 16 -2.79 -5.60 12.95
CA GLN A 16 -4.06 -5.30 13.56
C GLN A 16 -4.52 -6.41 14.49
N GLU A 17 -4.38 -7.65 14.06
CA GLU A 17 -4.75 -8.78 14.90
C GLU A 17 -3.93 -8.82 16.17
N SER A 18 -2.63 -8.55 16.06
CA SER A 18 -1.77 -8.53 17.23
C SER A 18 -2.17 -7.44 18.21
N LEU A 19 -2.49 -6.26 17.68
CA LEU A 19 -2.89 -5.15 18.54
C LEU A 19 -4.22 -5.44 19.22
N ASP A 20 -5.17 -6.02 18.49
CA ASP A 20 -6.45 -6.38 19.07
C ASP A 20 -6.29 -7.37 20.20
N GLU A 21 -5.40 -8.32 20.02
CA GLU A 21 -5.13 -9.30 21.04
C GLU A 21 -4.55 -8.65 22.30
N LEU A 22 -3.62 -7.73 22.10
CA LEU A 22 -3.02 -7.03 23.24
C LEU A 22 -4.03 -6.16 23.98
N ILE A 23 -4.96 -5.56 23.25
CA ILE A 23 -6.05 -4.80 23.87
C ILE A 23 -6.92 -5.73 24.68
N GLN A 24 -7.24 -6.89 24.13
CA GLN A 24 -8.13 -7.83 24.76
C GLN A 24 -7.53 -8.34 26.07
N TYR A 25 -6.23 -8.51 26.14
CA TYR A 25 -5.55 -8.95 27.35
C TYR A 25 -5.20 -7.80 28.28
N GLY A 26 -5.62 -6.59 27.96
CA GLY A 26 -5.39 -5.44 28.81
C GLY A 26 -3.95 -4.93 28.85
N GLN A 27 -3.17 -5.29 27.84
CA GLN A 27 -1.76 -4.90 27.85
C GLN A 27 -1.51 -3.56 27.17
N ILE A 28 -2.40 -3.13 26.31
CA ILE A 28 -2.31 -1.80 25.73
C ILE A 28 -3.71 -1.22 25.64
N THR A 29 -3.79 0.10 25.47
CA THR A 29 -5.06 0.78 25.31
C THR A 29 -5.42 0.88 23.86
N PRO A 30 -6.69 1.06 23.53
CA PRO A 30 -7.08 1.33 22.13
C PRO A 30 -6.40 2.58 21.57
N GLN A 31 -6.16 3.58 22.41
CA GLN A 31 -5.50 4.79 21.95
C GLN A 31 -4.07 4.51 21.49
N LEU A 32 -3.36 3.67 22.26
CA LEU A 32 -2.00 3.32 21.90
C LEU A 32 -2.00 2.49 20.61
N ALA A 33 -2.95 1.56 20.48
CA ALA A 33 -3.04 0.77 19.25
C ALA A 33 -3.25 1.66 18.05
N CYS A 34 -4.07 2.68 18.19
CA CYS A 34 -4.30 3.62 17.11
C CYS A 34 -3.02 4.34 16.72
N LYS A 35 -2.23 4.73 17.69
CA LYS A 35 -0.95 5.38 17.40
C LYS A 35 0.00 4.46 16.67
N VAL A 36 0.01 3.18 17.04
CA VAL A 36 0.87 2.23 16.36
C VAL A 36 0.45 2.07 14.91
N LEU A 37 -0.86 2.01 14.64
CA LEU A 37 -1.33 1.88 13.27
C LEU A 37 -1.01 3.12 12.44
N LEU A 38 -1.10 4.29 13.03
CA LEU A 38 -0.74 5.50 12.32
C LEU A 38 0.75 5.53 12.01
N GLN A 39 1.56 5.05 12.94
CA GLN A 39 2.98 4.96 12.68
C GLN A 39 3.30 3.92 11.61
N PHE A 40 2.54 2.83 11.58
CA PHE A 40 2.69 1.84 10.52
C PHE A 40 2.43 2.47 9.17
N ASP A 41 1.32 3.21 9.06
CA ASP A 41 0.99 3.87 7.79
C ASP A 41 2.13 4.75 7.32
N LYS A 42 2.65 5.55 8.22
CA LYS A 42 3.70 6.50 7.89
C LYS A 42 4.99 5.78 7.51
N SER A 43 5.37 4.79 8.29
CA SER A 43 6.63 4.09 8.08
C SER A 43 6.61 3.28 6.78
N ILE A 44 5.50 2.58 6.52
CA ILE A 44 5.45 1.74 5.33
C ILE A 44 5.46 2.60 4.07
N ASN A 45 4.73 3.72 4.10
CA ASN A 45 4.73 4.62 2.95
C ASN A 45 6.10 5.21 2.70
N GLN A 46 6.76 5.65 3.75
CA GLN A 46 8.09 6.23 3.62
C GLN A 46 9.11 5.22 3.14
N THR A 47 9.07 4.03 3.70
CA THR A 47 10.04 3.00 3.35
C THR A 47 9.90 2.56 1.91
N LEU A 48 8.66 2.39 1.44
CA LEU A 48 8.44 2.00 0.06
C LEU A 48 8.91 3.10 -0.89
N ALA A 49 8.77 4.34 -0.50
CA ALA A 49 9.17 5.44 -1.36
C ALA A 49 10.68 5.61 -1.43
N THR A 50 11.40 5.32 -0.34
CA THR A 50 12.79 5.71 -0.27
C THR A 50 13.78 4.55 -0.20
N ARG A 51 13.36 3.40 0.34
CA ARG A 51 14.31 2.33 0.58
C ARG A 51 14.17 1.12 -0.31
N VAL A 52 12.99 0.94 -0.90
CA VAL A 52 12.79 -0.20 -1.76
C VAL A 52 13.28 0.14 -3.14
N LYS A 53 14.23 -0.65 -3.63
CA LYS A 53 14.84 -0.41 -4.92
C LYS A 53 14.51 -1.49 -5.94
N ALA A 54 13.57 -2.35 -5.64
CA ALA A 54 13.23 -3.41 -6.56
C ALA A 54 12.70 -2.83 -7.87
N ARG A 55 13.00 -3.52 -8.96
CA ARG A 55 12.56 -3.10 -10.26
C ARG A 55 11.55 -4.10 -10.78
N LEU A 56 10.37 -3.65 -11.02
CA LEU A 56 9.31 -4.50 -11.50
C LEU A 56 8.62 -3.78 -12.64
N THR A 57 8.42 -4.47 -13.75
CA THR A 57 7.67 -3.90 -14.86
C THR A 57 6.44 -4.74 -15.11
N PHE A 58 5.47 -4.16 -15.77
CA PHE A 58 4.28 -4.91 -16.10
C PHE A 58 3.69 -4.43 -17.41
N LYS A 59 2.84 -5.27 -17.95
CA LYS A 59 2.19 -5.01 -19.20
C LYS A 59 0.79 -5.57 -19.08
N ALA A 60 -0.20 -4.81 -19.46
CA ALA A 60 -1.58 -5.25 -19.37
C ALA A 60 -2.14 -5.45 -20.75
N GLY A 61 -2.96 -6.48 -20.92
CA GLY A 61 -3.66 -6.67 -22.15
C GLY A 61 -4.79 -5.69 -22.33
N LYS A 62 -5.37 -5.22 -21.23
CA LYS A 62 -6.48 -4.32 -21.30
C LYS A 62 -6.54 -3.38 -20.11
N LEU A 63 -6.73 -2.10 -20.39
CA LEU A 63 -7.04 -1.12 -19.36
C LEU A 63 -8.55 -1.05 -19.29
N ASN A 64 -9.10 -1.64 -18.24
CA ASN A 64 -10.54 -1.76 -18.11
C ASN A 64 -11.18 -0.42 -17.76
N THR A 65 -10.71 0.19 -16.68
CA THR A 65 -11.19 1.50 -16.28
C THR A 65 -10.07 2.25 -15.59
N TYR A 66 -10.25 3.55 -15.53
CA TYR A 66 -9.35 4.38 -14.75
C TYR A 66 -10.17 5.52 -14.17
N ARG A 67 -9.70 6.05 -13.06
CA ARG A 67 -10.42 7.10 -12.37
C ARG A 67 -9.46 7.94 -11.55
N PHE A 68 -9.69 9.23 -11.55
CA PHE A 68 -8.93 10.15 -10.74
C PHE A 68 -9.89 10.85 -9.79
N CYS A 69 -9.68 10.68 -8.49
CA CYS A 69 -10.58 11.23 -7.49
C CYS A 69 -9.78 11.53 -6.23
N ASP A 70 -9.92 12.73 -5.70
CA ASP A 70 -9.24 13.14 -4.47
C ASP A 70 -7.74 12.91 -4.54
N ASN A 71 -7.14 13.27 -5.65
CA ASN A 71 -5.70 13.12 -5.87
C ASN A 71 -5.22 11.67 -5.88
N VAL A 72 -6.13 10.75 -6.12
CA VAL A 72 -5.77 9.34 -6.19
C VAL A 72 -6.23 8.77 -7.52
N TRP A 73 -5.30 8.17 -8.24
CA TRP A 73 -5.60 7.45 -9.45
C TRP A 73 -5.89 6.00 -9.12
N THR A 74 -6.89 5.45 -9.77
CA THR A 74 -7.19 4.03 -9.67
C THR A 74 -7.26 3.48 -11.08
N PHE A 75 -6.53 2.40 -11.32
CA PHE A 75 -6.53 1.71 -12.62
C PHE A 75 -6.96 0.29 -12.43
N MET A 76 -7.89 -0.17 -13.27
CA MET A 76 -8.29 -1.57 -13.27
C MET A 76 -7.78 -2.18 -14.55
N LEU A 77 -6.93 -3.18 -14.41
CA LEU A 77 -6.27 -3.80 -15.55
C LEU A 77 -6.63 -5.28 -15.64
N ASN A 78 -6.67 -5.76 -16.86
CA ASN A 78 -6.89 -7.18 -17.10
C ASN A 78 -5.74 -7.78 -17.87
N ASP A 79 -5.53 -9.07 -17.66
CA ASP A 79 -4.49 -9.84 -18.36
C ASP A 79 -3.13 -9.19 -18.16
N VAL A 80 -2.72 -9.08 -16.93
CA VAL A 80 -1.50 -8.37 -16.58
C VAL A 80 -0.36 -9.35 -16.41
N GLU A 81 0.77 -8.99 -16.97
CA GLU A 81 1.97 -9.78 -16.85
C GLU A 81 3.00 -8.95 -16.13
N PHE A 82 3.42 -9.39 -14.95
CA PHE A 82 4.45 -8.73 -14.19
C PHE A 82 5.79 -9.41 -14.45
N ARG A 83 6.82 -8.61 -14.65
CA ARG A 83 8.16 -9.13 -14.92
C ARG A 83 9.15 -8.61 -13.95
N GLU A 84 9.89 -9.54 -13.41
CA GLU A 84 11.07 -9.23 -12.67
C GLU A 84 12.22 -9.89 -13.39
N VAL A 85 13.45 -9.69 -12.93
CA VAL A 85 14.60 -10.13 -13.68
C VAL A 85 14.50 -11.59 -14.13
N GLN A 86 13.98 -12.44 -13.27
CA GLN A 86 13.95 -13.86 -13.58
C GLN A 86 12.59 -14.47 -13.49
N GLU A 87 11.56 -13.67 -13.26
CA GLU A 87 10.24 -14.25 -13.05
C GLU A 87 9.20 -13.51 -13.83
N ILE A 88 8.21 -14.24 -14.28
CA ILE A 88 7.06 -13.66 -14.95
C ILE A 88 5.82 -14.21 -14.25
N THR A 89 4.95 -13.31 -13.82
CA THR A 89 3.71 -13.70 -13.16
C THR A 89 2.54 -13.10 -13.94
N LYS A 90 1.56 -13.94 -14.23
CA LYS A 90 0.37 -13.50 -14.96
C LYS A 90 -0.82 -13.47 -14.04
N ILE A 91 -1.54 -12.37 -14.07
CA ILE A 91 -2.69 -12.17 -13.20
C ILE A 91 -3.85 -11.64 -14.02
N ASP A 92 -5.03 -12.20 -13.79
CA ASP A 92 -6.21 -11.85 -14.58
C ASP A 92 -6.68 -10.44 -14.34
N LYS A 93 -6.67 -10.01 -13.10
CA LYS A 93 -7.14 -8.68 -12.73
C LYS A 93 -6.22 -8.03 -11.73
N VAL A 94 -5.90 -6.78 -11.97
CA VAL A 94 -5.04 -6.02 -11.08
C VAL A 94 -5.64 -4.65 -10.89
N LYS A 95 -5.63 -4.18 -9.66
CA LYS A 95 -6.01 -2.84 -9.32
C LYS A 95 -4.78 -2.08 -8.89
N ILE A 96 -4.51 -0.97 -9.52
CA ILE A 96 -3.37 -0.13 -9.16
C ILE A 96 -3.90 1.18 -8.61
N VAL A 97 -3.40 1.56 -7.44
CA VAL A 97 -3.75 2.81 -6.81
C VAL A 97 -2.50 3.66 -6.73
N ALA A 98 -2.57 4.85 -7.28
CA ALA A 98 -1.41 5.74 -7.30
C ALA A 98 -1.79 7.09 -6.73
N CYS A 99 -0.98 7.60 -5.83
CA CYS A 99 -1.25 8.87 -5.21
C CYS A 99 0.02 9.69 -5.14
N ASP A 100 -0.17 11.00 -4.99
CA ASP A 100 0.93 11.92 -4.91
C ASP A 100 1.52 11.88 -3.52
N GLY A 101 2.80 11.60 -3.42
CA GLY A 101 3.45 11.53 -2.13
C GLY A 101 3.53 12.83 -1.39
N LYS A 102 3.22 13.93 -2.04
CA LYS A 102 3.24 15.21 -1.37
C LYS A 102 2.28 15.27 -0.21
N ASN A 103 1.21 14.51 -0.26
CA ASN A 103 0.24 14.51 0.81
C ASN A 103 0.66 13.67 1.97
N LEU A 104 1.87 13.13 1.94
CA LEU A 104 2.36 12.30 3.00
C LEU A 104 3.41 13.04 3.78
N ALA A 105 3.00 14.00 4.54
CA ALA A 105 3.91 14.67 5.45
C ALA A 105 5.10 15.25 4.74
N ASP A 106 4.84 16.01 3.80
CA ASP A 106 5.86 16.79 3.12
C ASP A 106 7.06 16.02 2.71
N GLU A 107 6.93 14.80 2.46
CA GLU A 107 8.02 14.10 1.96
C GLU A 107 8.12 14.21 0.51
N GLY A 108 9.10 13.87 -0.05
CA GLY A 108 9.27 13.90 -1.45
C GLY A 108 8.22 13.08 -2.11
N SER A 109 8.12 13.11 -3.36
CA SER A 109 7.09 12.46 -4.08
C SER A 109 7.26 10.98 -4.06
N SER A 110 6.19 10.28 -3.94
CA SER A 110 6.20 8.89 -4.07
C SER A 110 5.12 8.52 -5.01
N LYS A 111 5.41 7.76 -6.00
CA LYS A 111 4.46 7.45 -6.97
C LYS A 111 4.33 6.04 -7.20
N LYS A 112 3.19 5.63 -7.55
CA LYS A 112 3.14 4.27 -7.77
C LYS A 112 2.15 3.84 -8.70
#